data_dc0cc9fbbce11d813bb4b21cbf93370d
#
_entry.id   dc0cc9fbbce11d813bb4b21cbf93370d
#
_cell.length_a   1.000
_cell.length_b   1.000
_cell.length_c   1.000
_cell.angle_alpha   90.00
_cell.angle_beta   90.00
_cell.angle_gamma   90.00
#
_symmetry.space_group_name_H-M   'P 1'
#
loop_
_entity.id
_entity.type
_entity.pdbx_description
1 polymer ?
#
loop_
_entity_poly.entity_id
_entity_poly.type
_entity_poly.pdbx_seq_one_letter_code
_entity_poly.pdbx_strand_id
1 'polypeptide(L)'
;MAKMNMKRMIVLVMTLAMTLTLCACGAKSLVGSYDDGYDYYVFNKDKTYAYYARDLFGEGYNLLRCGTYTQDGEILRLYPDGLSVIMEYTVAWDNGKLVLYLGGNPMAGTVYDKVSDKCIPPEDLSTTGNIFSDASDTF
;
A
#
# COMPACT_ATOMS: atom_id res chain seq x y z
N MET A 1 37.60 -38.14 -3.37
CA MET A 1 36.37 -37.39 -3.59
C MET A 1 35.17 -38.27 -3.29
N ALA A 2 34.39 -37.96 -2.28
CA ALA A 2 33.18 -38.69 -1.97
C ALA A 2 32.12 -38.36 -3.03
N LYS A 3 31.71 -39.36 -3.80
CA LYS A 3 30.55 -39.21 -4.69
C LYS A 3 29.32 -39.01 -3.84
N MET A 4 28.73 -37.82 -3.91
CA MET A 4 27.49 -37.52 -3.23
C MET A 4 26.37 -38.40 -3.79
N ASN A 5 25.72 -39.15 -2.92
CA ASN A 5 24.69 -40.08 -3.31
C ASN A 5 23.52 -39.32 -3.94
N MET A 6 23.01 -39.74 -5.10
CA MET A 6 21.96 -39.03 -5.84
C MET A 6 20.72 -38.76 -4.99
N LYS A 7 20.39 -39.65 -4.03
CA LYS A 7 19.32 -39.45 -3.06
C LYS A 7 19.57 -38.25 -2.12
N ARG A 8 20.82 -38.02 -1.71
CA ARG A 8 21.20 -36.88 -0.87
C ARG A 8 21.18 -35.56 -1.64
N MET A 9 21.53 -35.61 -2.93
CA MET A 9 21.46 -34.45 -3.81
C MET A 9 20.02 -33.99 -4.06
N ILE A 10 19.10 -34.94 -4.25
CA ILE A 10 17.67 -34.64 -4.43
C ILE A 10 17.08 -34.03 -3.16
N VAL A 11 17.41 -34.54 -1.98
CA VAL A 11 16.94 -33.97 -0.70
C VAL A 11 17.49 -32.55 -0.49
N LEU A 12 18.73 -32.32 -0.87
CA LEU A 12 19.39 -31.00 -0.71
C LEU A 12 18.79 -29.96 -1.66
N VAL A 13 18.45 -30.36 -2.88
CA VAL A 13 17.76 -29.50 -3.86
C VAL A 13 16.32 -29.21 -3.44
N MET A 14 15.61 -30.21 -2.90
CA MET A 14 14.25 -30.00 -2.39
C MET A 14 14.21 -29.08 -1.17
N THR A 15 15.14 -29.21 -0.23
CA THR A 15 15.23 -28.29 0.92
C THR A 15 15.59 -26.89 0.50
N LEU A 16 16.49 -26.72 -0.47
CA LEU A 16 16.82 -25.39 -1.00
C LEU A 16 15.65 -24.75 -1.76
N ALA A 17 14.89 -25.54 -2.53
CA ALA A 17 13.69 -25.06 -3.20
C ALA A 17 12.58 -24.64 -2.22
N MET A 18 12.40 -25.38 -1.13
CA MET A 18 11.44 -25.03 -0.06
C MET A 18 11.84 -23.75 0.69
N THR A 19 13.12 -23.55 0.96
CA THR A 19 13.58 -22.32 1.61
C THR A 19 13.46 -21.10 0.70
N LEU A 20 13.67 -21.25 -0.60
CA LEU A 20 13.46 -20.20 -1.59
C LEU A 20 11.97 -19.83 -1.74
N THR A 21 11.06 -20.81 -1.66
CA THR A 21 9.62 -20.54 -1.70
C THR A 21 9.10 -19.87 -0.43
N LEU A 22 9.68 -20.15 0.73
CA LEU A 22 9.35 -19.47 1.99
C LEU A 22 9.86 -18.02 2.01
N CYS A 23 11.00 -17.74 1.37
CA CYS A 23 11.49 -16.37 1.19
C CYS A 23 10.73 -15.60 0.09
N ALA A 24 10.09 -16.31 -0.86
CA ALA A 24 9.26 -15.72 -1.91
C ALA A 24 7.81 -15.42 -1.46
N CYS A 25 7.37 -15.91 -0.29
CA CYS A 25 6.18 -15.43 0.41
C CYS A 25 6.47 -14.05 1.04
N GLY A 26 6.98 -13.12 0.21
CA GLY A 26 7.18 -11.74 0.58
C GLY A 26 5.90 -11.08 1.08
N ALA A 27 6.02 -9.90 1.66
CA ALA A 27 4.90 -9.12 2.14
C ALA A 27 3.79 -9.05 1.09
N LYS A 28 2.55 -9.24 1.52
CA LYS A 28 1.37 -9.14 0.66
C LYS A 28 1.37 -7.78 -0.05
N SER A 29 1.11 -7.78 -1.35
CA SER A 29 1.08 -6.57 -2.17
C SER A 29 0.00 -5.61 -1.69
N LEU A 30 0.37 -4.33 -1.57
CA LEU A 30 -0.56 -3.23 -1.26
C LEU A 30 -1.34 -2.74 -2.48
N VAL A 31 -0.96 -3.12 -3.70
CA VAL A 31 -1.58 -2.61 -4.93
C VAL A 31 -3.11 -2.75 -4.87
N GLY A 32 -3.82 -1.65 -5.03
CA GLY A 32 -5.27 -1.60 -4.96
C GLY A 32 -5.81 -0.32 -4.35
N SER A 33 -7.09 -0.33 -4.07
CA SER A 33 -7.84 0.77 -3.48
C SER A 33 -8.45 0.36 -2.14
N TYR A 34 -8.36 1.23 -1.15
CA TYR A 34 -8.74 0.97 0.24
C TYR A 34 -9.52 2.14 0.83
N ASP A 35 -10.55 1.85 1.62
CA ASP A 35 -11.44 2.85 2.21
C ASP A 35 -11.79 2.47 3.66
N ASP A 36 -11.77 3.43 4.58
CA ASP A 36 -12.26 3.26 5.95
C ASP A 36 -13.56 4.07 6.23
N GLY A 37 -14.11 4.71 5.19
CA GLY A 37 -15.26 5.60 5.27
C GLY A 37 -14.91 7.09 5.42
N TYR A 38 -13.67 7.41 5.79
CA TYR A 38 -13.15 8.79 5.93
C TYR A 38 -11.92 9.02 5.07
N ASP A 39 -11.02 8.04 5.04
CA ASP A 39 -9.77 8.07 4.30
C ASP A 39 -9.80 7.02 3.19
N TYR A 40 -9.28 7.38 2.03
CA TYR A 40 -9.22 6.51 0.87
C TYR A 40 -7.80 6.53 0.30
N TYR A 41 -7.20 5.36 0.17
CA TYR A 41 -5.87 5.16 -0.40
C TYR A 41 -5.93 4.40 -1.71
N VAL A 42 -5.11 4.84 -2.65
CA VAL A 42 -4.81 4.11 -3.88
C VAL A 42 -3.32 3.85 -3.94
N PHE A 43 -2.91 2.58 -4.01
CA PHE A 43 -1.52 2.18 -4.17
C PHE A 43 -1.31 1.56 -5.54
N ASN A 44 -0.53 2.21 -6.39
CA ASN A 44 -0.29 1.81 -7.77
C ASN A 44 0.92 0.86 -7.89
N LYS A 45 0.96 0.06 -8.97
CA LYS A 45 2.07 -0.86 -9.26
C LYS A 45 3.40 -0.14 -9.49
N ASP A 46 3.37 1.09 -9.98
CA ASP A 46 4.55 1.92 -10.26
C ASP A 46 5.13 2.57 -9.00
N LYS A 47 4.66 2.17 -7.80
CA LYS A 47 5.05 2.71 -6.50
C LYS A 47 4.63 4.16 -6.26
N THR A 48 3.61 4.63 -6.95
CA THR A 48 2.92 5.88 -6.62
C THR A 48 1.69 5.60 -5.76
N TYR A 49 1.28 6.58 -4.96
CA TYR A 49 0.07 6.51 -4.17
C TYR A 49 -0.73 7.80 -4.26
N ALA A 50 -2.02 7.71 -3.99
CA ALA A 50 -2.92 8.83 -3.80
C ALA A 50 -3.71 8.66 -2.50
N TYR A 51 -3.88 9.73 -1.76
CA TYR A 51 -4.64 9.79 -0.52
C TYR A 51 -5.75 10.81 -0.64
N TYR A 52 -6.95 10.35 -0.40
CA TYR A 52 -8.17 11.14 -0.41
C TYR A 52 -8.78 11.16 0.98
N ALA A 53 -9.34 12.29 1.38
CA ALA A 53 -10.13 12.38 2.61
C ALA A 53 -11.54 12.84 2.30
N ARG A 54 -12.49 12.35 3.09
CA ARG A 54 -13.90 12.74 2.96
C ARG A 54 -14.06 14.22 3.28
N ASP A 55 -14.83 14.90 2.44
CA ASP A 55 -15.19 16.28 2.69
C ASP A 55 -16.15 16.34 3.91
N LEU A 56 -15.77 17.08 4.94
CA LEU A 56 -16.55 17.22 6.16
C LEU A 56 -17.78 18.14 5.97
N PHE A 57 -17.75 19.00 4.97
CA PHE A 57 -18.78 19.99 4.70
C PHE A 57 -19.51 19.80 3.38
N GLY A 58 -19.08 18.80 2.59
CA GLY A 58 -19.65 18.47 1.29
C GLY A 58 -19.90 16.99 1.14
N GLU A 59 -20.21 16.57 -0.08
CA GLU A 59 -20.33 15.18 -0.46
C GLU A 59 -19.06 14.74 -1.19
N GLY A 60 -18.57 13.54 -0.86
CA GLY A 60 -17.49 12.90 -1.57
C GLY A 60 -16.10 13.05 -0.95
N TYR A 61 -15.09 12.77 -1.74
CA TYR A 61 -13.69 12.76 -1.34
C TYR A 61 -12.88 13.83 -2.05
N ASN A 62 -11.90 14.40 -1.35
CA ASN A 62 -10.93 15.33 -1.88
C ASN A 62 -9.55 14.68 -1.93
N LEU A 63 -8.84 14.82 -3.05
CA LEU A 63 -7.43 14.44 -3.13
C LEU A 63 -6.61 15.39 -2.25
N LEU A 64 -5.98 14.86 -1.21
CA LEU A 64 -5.15 15.63 -0.29
C LEU A 64 -3.66 15.47 -0.55
N ARG A 65 -3.22 14.28 -0.91
CA ARG A 65 -1.80 13.97 -1.13
C ARG A 65 -1.63 12.94 -2.20
N CYS A 66 -0.54 13.05 -2.91
CA CYS A 66 -0.01 12.02 -3.78
C CYS A 66 1.51 12.00 -3.66
N GLY A 67 2.12 10.94 -4.10
CA GLY A 67 3.57 10.78 -4.04
C GLY A 67 3.98 9.37 -4.38
N THR A 68 5.11 8.95 -3.82
CA THR A 68 5.64 7.60 -3.99
C THR A 68 5.62 6.84 -2.67
N TYR A 69 5.70 5.52 -2.74
CA TYR A 69 5.82 4.69 -1.55
C TYR A 69 6.85 3.58 -1.73
N THR A 70 7.38 3.12 -0.62
CA THR A 70 8.20 1.90 -0.55
C THR A 70 7.59 0.96 0.48
N GLN A 71 7.66 -0.32 0.21
CA GLN A 71 7.27 -1.35 1.17
C GLN A 71 8.45 -2.30 1.35
N ASP A 72 8.92 -2.41 2.57
CA ASP A 72 9.97 -3.34 2.98
C ASP A 72 9.42 -4.24 4.08
N GLY A 73 9.01 -5.46 3.70
CA GLY A 73 8.29 -6.34 4.60
C GLY A 73 6.99 -5.71 5.10
N GLU A 74 6.90 -5.49 6.40
CA GLU A 74 5.74 -4.85 7.05
C GLU A 74 5.85 -3.32 7.16
N ILE A 75 6.97 -2.74 6.72
CA ILE A 75 7.20 -1.31 6.81
C ILE A 75 6.79 -0.63 5.51
N LEU A 76 5.82 0.25 5.60
CA LEU A 76 5.37 1.12 4.52
C LEU A 76 5.86 2.55 4.77
N ARG A 77 6.56 3.13 3.80
CA ARG A 77 6.96 4.54 3.84
C ARG A 77 6.30 5.29 2.70
N LEU A 78 5.62 6.37 3.04
CA LEU A 78 5.01 7.29 2.10
C LEU A 78 5.88 8.54 1.97
N TYR A 79 6.14 8.94 0.74
CA TYR A 79 6.91 10.13 0.37
C TYR A 79 5.98 11.12 -0.36
N PRO A 80 5.27 12.00 0.38
CA PRO A 80 4.34 12.95 -0.22
C PRO A 80 5.08 13.95 -1.13
N ASP A 81 4.53 14.22 -2.30
CA ASP A 81 5.06 15.23 -3.21
C ASP A 81 5.02 16.63 -2.57
N GLY A 82 6.11 17.37 -2.72
CA GLY A 82 6.22 18.73 -2.20
C GLY A 82 6.41 18.85 -0.69
N LEU A 83 6.50 17.74 0.04
CA LEU A 83 6.75 17.71 1.48
C LEU A 83 8.06 17.00 1.80
N SER A 84 8.80 17.52 2.79
CA SER A 84 10.04 16.90 3.27
C SER A 84 9.81 15.81 4.32
N VAL A 85 8.57 15.42 4.55
CA VAL A 85 8.16 14.47 5.60
C VAL A 85 8.03 13.08 5.01
N ILE A 86 8.54 12.07 5.69
CA ILE A 86 8.32 10.65 5.40
C ILE A 86 7.32 10.13 6.43
N MET A 87 6.23 9.54 5.96
CA MET A 87 5.24 8.90 6.83
C MET A 87 5.51 7.40 6.86
N GLU A 88 5.81 6.86 8.02
CA GLU A 88 6.09 5.44 8.21
C GLU A 88 4.93 4.76 8.92
N TYR A 89 4.50 3.64 8.35
CA TYR A 89 3.44 2.78 8.89
C TYR A 89 3.93 1.35 8.98
N THR A 90 3.42 0.62 9.97
CA THR A 90 3.48 -0.84 9.98
C THR A 90 2.21 -1.39 9.35
N VAL A 91 2.38 -2.30 8.39
CA VAL A 91 1.29 -2.94 7.66
C VAL A 91 0.95 -4.28 8.28
N ALA A 92 -0.32 -4.49 8.53
CA ALA A 92 -0.86 -5.79 8.91
C ALA A 92 -2.11 -6.10 8.08
N TRP A 93 -2.53 -7.35 8.11
CA TRP A 93 -3.73 -7.82 7.43
C TRP A 93 -4.60 -8.55 8.43
N ASP A 94 -5.86 -8.17 8.50
CA ASP A 94 -6.87 -8.80 9.35
C ASP A 94 -8.09 -9.16 8.52
N ASN A 95 -8.36 -10.46 8.34
CA ASN A 95 -9.48 -10.97 7.53
C ASN A 95 -9.56 -10.33 6.13
N GLY A 96 -8.43 -10.12 5.47
CA GLY A 96 -8.34 -9.49 4.15
C GLY A 96 -8.42 -7.97 4.16
N LYS A 97 -8.58 -7.36 5.32
CA LYS A 97 -8.55 -5.90 5.49
C LYS A 97 -7.14 -5.41 5.74
N LEU A 98 -6.81 -4.26 5.18
CA LEU A 98 -5.53 -3.59 5.42
C LEU A 98 -5.58 -2.86 6.77
N VAL A 99 -4.57 -3.08 7.60
CA VAL A 99 -4.39 -2.34 8.85
C VAL A 99 -3.09 -1.56 8.79
N LEU A 100 -3.16 -0.26 8.99
CA LEU A 100 -2.00 0.62 9.05
C LEU A 100 -1.82 1.16 10.46
N TYR A 101 -0.65 0.90 11.05
CA TYR A 101 -0.25 1.42 12.35
C TYR A 101 0.77 2.54 12.15
N LEU A 102 0.43 3.74 12.58
CA LEU A 102 1.34 4.89 12.50
C LEU A 102 2.52 4.70 13.46
N GLY A 103 3.74 4.76 12.92
CA GLY A 103 4.96 4.61 13.70
C GLY A 103 5.07 3.30 14.48
N GLY A 104 4.37 2.24 14.02
CA GLY A 104 4.37 0.94 14.71
C GLY A 104 3.60 0.90 16.03
N ASN A 105 2.84 1.95 16.37
CA ASN A 105 2.04 1.98 17.59
C ASN A 105 0.77 1.13 17.44
N PRO A 106 0.62 0.01 18.19
CA PRO A 106 -0.52 -0.87 18.06
C PRO A 106 -1.87 -0.24 18.46
N MET A 107 -1.84 0.88 19.18
CA MET A 107 -3.04 1.63 19.58
C MET A 107 -3.49 2.64 18.51
N ALA A 108 -2.66 2.90 17.51
CA ALA A 108 -2.93 3.85 16.43
C ALA A 108 -3.18 3.15 15.09
N GLY A 109 -3.79 1.97 15.12
CA GLY A 109 -4.14 1.19 13.94
C GLY A 109 -5.45 1.67 13.30
N THR A 110 -5.45 1.86 11.99
CA THR A 110 -6.64 2.12 11.19
C THR A 110 -6.88 0.95 10.25
N VAL A 111 -8.13 0.49 10.20
CA VAL A 111 -8.56 -0.64 9.38
C VAL A 111 -9.24 -0.13 8.12
N TYR A 112 -8.76 -0.59 6.97
CA TYR A 112 -9.28 -0.22 5.66
C TYR A 112 -9.88 -1.43 4.97
N ASP A 113 -11.09 -1.28 4.46
CA ASP A 113 -11.71 -2.26 3.56
C ASP A 113 -11.09 -2.16 2.18
N LYS A 114 -10.78 -3.29 1.56
CA LYS A 114 -10.33 -3.32 0.18
C LYS A 114 -11.51 -3.07 -0.75
N VAL A 115 -11.49 -1.97 -1.48
CA VAL A 115 -12.51 -1.61 -2.46
C VAL A 115 -12.32 -2.40 -3.74
N SER A 116 -11.07 -2.49 -4.23
CA SER A 116 -10.72 -3.15 -5.48
C SER A 116 -9.24 -3.51 -5.53
N ASP A 117 -8.90 -4.56 -6.28
CA ASP A 117 -7.53 -4.85 -6.68
C ASP A 117 -7.02 -3.88 -7.75
N LYS A 118 -7.93 -3.15 -8.37
CA LYS A 118 -7.63 -2.07 -9.32
C LYS A 118 -7.36 -0.78 -8.58
N CYS A 119 -6.46 0.02 -9.15
CA CYS A 119 -6.10 1.32 -8.61
C CYS A 119 -7.07 2.38 -9.13
N ILE A 120 -8.26 2.41 -8.55
CA ILE A 120 -9.34 3.31 -8.91
C ILE A 120 -9.53 4.40 -7.85
N PRO A 121 -9.70 5.66 -8.24
CA PRO A 121 -10.05 6.72 -7.30
C PRO A 121 -11.45 6.49 -6.72
N PRO A 122 -11.84 7.20 -5.63
CA PRO A 122 -13.20 7.16 -5.15
C PRO A 122 -14.18 7.62 -6.22
N GLU A 123 -15.35 6.99 -6.29
CA GLU A 123 -16.40 7.37 -7.25
C GLU A 123 -16.95 8.78 -6.95
N ASP A 124 -17.04 9.12 -5.66
CA ASP A 124 -17.58 10.39 -5.19
C ASP A 124 -16.47 11.41 -4.95
N LEU A 125 -15.83 11.88 -6.03
CA LEU A 125 -14.89 13.01 -5.93
C LEU A 125 -15.68 14.30 -5.69
N SER A 126 -15.30 15.05 -4.65
CA SER A 126 -15.91 16.34 -4.38
C SER A 126 -15.58 17.32 -5.50
N THR A 127 -16.61 18.02 -5.98
CA THR A 127 -16.45 19.09 -7.00
C THR A 127 -15.60 20.26 -6.51
N THR A 128 -15.48 20.42 -5.20
CA THR A 128 -14.66 21.46 -4.57
C THR A 128 -13.16 21.20 -4.73
N GLY A 129 -12.76 19.92 -4.85
CA GLY A 129 -11.36 19.53 -5.05
C GLY A 129 -10.81 19.83 -6.44
N ASN A 130 -11.69 20.07 -7.41
CA ASN A 130 -11.28 20.36 -8.80
C ASN A 130 -10.90 21.81 -9.06
N ILE A 131 -11.02 22.69 -8.07
CA ILE A 131 -10.65 24.11 -8.21
C ILE A 131 -9.16 24.30 -8.51
N PHE A 132 -8.32 23.34 -8.09
CA PHE A 132 -6.87 23.37 -8.34
C PHE A 132 -6.45 22.75 -9.68
N SER A 133 -7.29 21.95 -10.33
CA SER A 133 -6.97 21.37 -11.64
C SER A 133 -7.25 22.37 -12.78
N ASP A 134 -8.18 23.28 -12.63
CA ASP A 134 -8.47 24.31 -13.63
C ASP A 134 -7.45 25.45 -13.66
N ALA A 135 -6.68 25.64 -12.59
CA ALA A 135 -5.64 26.68 -12.55
C ALA A 135 -4.37 26.32 -13.34
N SER A 136 -4.17 25.05 -13.71
CA SER A 136 -3.01 24.62 -14.49
C SER A 136 -3.20 24.77 -16.01
N ASP A 137 -4.43 24.93 -16.49
CA ASP A 137 -4.74 25.08 -17.91
C ASP A 137 -4.75 26.54 -18.38
N THR A 138 -4.48 27.52 -17.50
CA THR A 138 -4.51 28.95 -17.81
C THR A 138 -3.13 29.62 -17.89
N PHE A 139 -2.06 28.85 -17.85
CA PHE A 139 -0.69 29.37 -18.02
C PHE A 139 0.08 28.65 -19.12
#